data_a7643b554ef8c456229f543871454076
#
_entry.id   a7643b554ef8c456229f543871454076
#
_cell.length_a   1.000
_cell.length_b   1.000
_cell.length_c   1.000
_cell.angle_alpha   90.00
_cell.angle_beta   90.00
_cell.angle_gamma   90.00
#
_symmetry.space_group_name_H-M   'P 1'
#
loop_
_entity.id
_entity.type
_entity.pdbx_description
1 polymer ?
#
loop_
_entity_poly.entity_id
_entity_poly.type
_entity_poly.pdbx_seq_one_letter_code
_entity_poly.pdbx_strand_id
1 'polypeptide(L)'
;AYIALDNHKFGDYQPYLYKTIDGGKKWTSISDGIPDGTLVWRIVQDHINPNLLFLGTEYGVYVSLNKGEKWHKFSSGLPTIPVRDLAIQKRENDLVLATFGRSFYVLDDYSPLREINEESIGKEAILFAPKKALQYNRINGGTRSSGGATFNAKNPPYGAIFTYYLKEGHTSKRAKRQKAEMSEKADRSLLEKLNKAGYKSTNKILEEEISVLAKKTKIELKKLEKLVKVLEDQKTKDIPFPGWEALDDELNESKPEIILVIKNSDGKTVTQLSAPFKKGISRVSWELNTKLTTAVKATAKRDYSSIQKMVSPGIYTVSMFKRVEGVLTDLEQNQQFEVERIRKNTLSNPMASKHEAYYNSIAELTKKVNIYQNKFEKANNRVKAYQKNLNYISNERASLTKDVYELVTTMNGLEREIGGSPSREEIGEKDHVSLFSSLYSSRGGWYPNSYGPTELHMKSFKVATELFKRLQPKIDTYLEKVNAVGKKMEVAGAPILLD
;
A
#
# COMPACT_ATOMS: atom_id res chain seq x y z
N ALA A 1 38.11 19.46 -2.89
CA ALA A 1 37.38 19.88 -1.69
C ALA A 1 36.22 20.80 -2.09
N TYR A 2 35.24 20.92 -1.20
CA TYR A 2 34.10 21.82 -1.32
C TYR A 2 34.04 22.74 -0.10
N ILE A 3 33.57 23.98 -0.28
CA ILE A 3 33.36 24.92 0.81
C ILE A 3 32.06 25.68 0.60
N ALA A 4 31.27 25.78 1.65
CA ALA A 4 30.09 26.64 1.73
C ALA A 4 30.41 27.79 2.69
N LEU A 5 30.17 29.02 2.26
CA LEU A 5 30.44 30.24 3.02
C LEU A 5 29.16 31.07 3.11
N ASP A 6 29.04 31.85 4.16
CA ASP A 6 27.96 32.84 4.30
C ASP A 6 28.50 34.20 4.75
N ASN A 7 27.82 35.26 4.37
CA ASN A 7 28.15 36.62 4.70
C ASN A 7 26.91 37.41 5.19
N HIS A 8 25.88 36.70 5.68
CA HIS A 8 24.57 37.26 6.04
C HIS A 8 24.66 38.33 7.14
N LYS A 9 25.66 38.24 8.03
CA LYS A 9 25.89 39.25 9.09
C LYS A 9 26.20 40.64 8.56
N PHE A 10 26.63 40.70 7.30
CA PHE A 10 26.92 41.97 6.61
C PHE A 10 25.84 42.32 5.56
N GLY A 11 24.68 41.67 5.62
CA GLY A 11 23.54 41.92 4.70
C GLY A 11 23.69 41.26 3.33
N ASP A 12 24.67 40.39 3.16
CA ASP A 12 24.92 39.67 1.93
C ASP A 12 24.41 38.24 2.01
N TYR A 13 23.40 37.92 1.22
CA TYR A 13 22.68 36.66 1.24
C TYR A 13 22.97 35.80 0.00
N GLN A 14 24.04 36.07 -0.74
CA GLN A 14 24.38 35.26 -1.92
C GLN A 14 24.83 33.84 -1.58
N PRO A 15 24.53 32.83 -2.45
CA PRO A 15 24.94 31.46 -2.24
C PRO A 15 26.44 31.28 -2.56
N TYR A 16 27.29 31.38 -1.59
CA TYR A 16 28.73 31.20 -1.74
C TYR A 16 29.10 29.70 -1.61
N LEU A 17 29.16 29.02 -2.74
CA LEU A 17 29.50 27.57 -2.82
C LEU A 17 30.62 27.38 -3.83
N TYR A 18 31.73 26.81 -3.36
CA TYR A 18 32.93 26.68 -4.19
C TYR A 18 33.50 25.27 -4.15
N LYS A 19 34.21 24.91 -5.22
CA LYS A 19 34.91 23.64 -5.41
C LYS A 19 36.35 23.90 -5.81
N THR A 20 37.28 23.11 -5.25
CA THR A 20 38.67 23.01 -5.70
C THR A 20 39.00 21.58 -6.08
N ILE A 21 39.85 21.42 -7.10
CA ILE A 21 40.38 20.10 -7.56
C ILE A 21 41.91 20.06 -7.51
N ASP A 22 42.56 21.13 -7.06
CA ASP A 22 44.02 21.31 -7.09
C ASP A 22 44.61 21.60 -5.68
N GLY A 23 43.94 21.13 -4.63
CA GLY A 23 44.38 21.33 -3.25
C GLY A 23 44.17 22.73 -2.71
N GLY A 24 43.22 23.49 -3.26
CA GLY A 24 42.85 24.83 -2.78
C GLY A 24 43.58 25.98 -3.47
N LYS A 25 44.35 25.71 -4.52
CA LYS A 25 45.03 26.76 -5.29
C LYS A 25 44.06 27.58 -6.12
N LYS A 26 43.04 26.93 -6.69
CA LYS A 26 41.97 27.62 -7.44
C LYS A 26 40.62 27.11 -6.93
N TRP A 27 39.70 28.07 -6.78
CA TRP A 27 38.32 27.79 -6.38
C TRP A 27 37.37 28.23 -7.50
N THR A 28 36.43 27.40 -7.85
CA THR A 28 35.41 27.64 -8.86
C THR A 28 34.06 27.66 -8.19
N SER A 29 33.21 28.66 -8.47
CA SER A 29 31.85 28.70 -8.00
C SER A 29 31.03 27.60 -8.62
N ILE A 30 30.22 26.93 -7.80
CA ILE A 30 29.32 25.85 -8.19
C ILE A 30 27.91 26.10 -7.68
N SER A 31 27.43 27.35 -7.68
CA SER A 31 26.12 27.77 -7.18
C SER A 31 25.01 27.77 -8.25
N ASP A 32 25.26 27.29 -9.47
CA ASP A 32 24.27 27.28 -10.54
C ASP A 32 23.02 26.47 -10.17
N GLY A 33 21.81 27.05 -10.37
CA GLY A 33 20.54 26.47 -9.98
C GLY A 33 20.12 26.71 -8.52
N ILE A 34 20.94 27.43 -7.73
CA ILE A 34 20.56 27.92 -6.40
C ILE A 34 20.08 29.36 -6.57
N PRO A 35 18.84 29.72 -6.17
CA PRO A 35 18.34 31.09 -6.28
C PRO A 35 19.15 32.08 -5.45
N ASP A 36 19.30 33.29 -5.96
CA ASP A 36 19.87 34.42 -5.21
C ASP A 36 19.11 34.62 -3.89
N GLY A 37 19.82 35.08 -2.86
CA GLY A 37 19.25 35.19 -1.54
C GLY A 37 19.11 33.92 -0.75
N THR A 38 19.70 32.80 -1.25
CA THR A 38 19.68 31.50 -0.57
C THR A 38 21.02 31.24 0.13
N LEU A 39 21.05 31.37 1.46
CA LEU A 39 22.23 30.98 2.22
C LEU A 39 22.50 29.48 2.15
N VAL A 40 23.77 29.14 1.99
CA VAL A 40 24.23 27.74 1.94
C VAL A 40 24.96 27.40 3.24
N TRP A 41 24.66 26.23 3.83
CA TRP A 41 25.19 25.87 5.16
C TRP A 41 26.14 24.69 5.11
N ARG A 42 25.74 23.61 4.53
CA ARG A 42 26.48 22.34 4.57
C ARG A 42 26.40 21.60 3.25
N ILE A 43 27.55 21.24 2.70
CA ILE A 43 27.66 20.33 1.56
C ILE A 43 28.20 18.98 2.00
N VAL A 44 27.60 17.89 1.53
CA VAL A 44 28.10 16.54 1.72
C VAL A 44 28.11 15.78 0.39
N GLN A 45 29.17 14.99 0.21
CA GLN A 45 29.34 14.15 -0.99
C GLN A 45 28.97 12.71 -0.64
N ASP A 46 28.28 12.04 -1.58
CA ASP A 46 28.03 10.62 -1.44
C ASP A 46 29.36 9.83 -1.35
N HIS A 47 29.36 8.82 -0.50
CA HIS A 47 30.57 8.03 -0.22
C HIS A 47 30.88 6.98 -1.31
N ILE A 48 29.99 6.77 -2.27
CA ILE A 48 30.13 5.81 -3.39
C ILE A 48 30.22 6.56 -4.72
N ASN A 49 29.24 7.42 -5.02
CA ASN A 49 29.20 8.18 -6.27
C ASN A 49 29.65 9.63 -6.04
N PRO A 50 30.87 10.01 -6.45
CA PRO A 50 31.38 11.37 -6.22
C PRO A 50 30.64 12.46 -7.00
N ASN A 51 29.77 12.10 -7.94
CA ASN A 51 28.94 13.04 -8.68
C ASN A 51 27.73 13.50 -7.89
N LEU A 52 27.30 12.69 -6.90
CA LEU A 52 26.12 12.93 -6.07
C LEU A 52 26.50 13.76 -4.85
N LEU A 53 25.95 14.97 -4.78
CA LEU A 53 26.16 15.90 -3.69
C LEU A 53 24.80 16.32 -3.09
N PHE A 54 24.80 16.59 -1.79
CA PHE A 54 23.66 17.17 -1.08
C PHE A 54 24.08 18.49 -0.44
N LEU A 55 23.20 19.48 -0.48
CA LEU A 55 23.45 20.81 0.05
C LEU A 55 22.29 21.24 0.96
N GLY A 56 22.61 21.52 2.22
CA GLY A 56 21.70 22.16 3.16
C GLY A 56 21.73 23.68 3.00
N THR A 57 20.54 24.29 2.91
CA THR A 57 20.38 25.73 2.70
C THR A 57 19.37 26.32 3.69
N GLU A 58 19.19 27.64 3.66
CA GLU A 58 18.18 28.34 4.46
C GLU A 58 16.75 27.93 4.09
N TYR A 59 16.51 27.45 2.86
CA TYR A 59 15.16 27.13 2.37
C TYR A 59 14.98 25.64 2.00
N GLY A 60 15.76 24.74 2.61
CA GLY A 60 15.65 23.30 2.43
C GLY A 60 16.93 22.64 1.91
N VAL A 61 16.78 21.58 1.14
CA VAL A 61 17.88 20.78 0.59
C VAL A 61 17.91 20.85 -0.92
N TYR A 62 19.12 20.88 -1.47
CA TYR A 62 19.37 20.72 -2.89
C TYR A 62 20.22 19.47 -3.13
N VAL A 63 20.05 18.87 -4.30
CA VAL A 63 20.84 17.74 -4.77
C VAL A 63 21.49 18.07 -6.10
N SER A 64 22.75 17.68 -6.26
CA SER A 64 23.44 17.72 -7.54
C SER A 64 23.84 16.28 -7.94
N LEU A 65 23.59 15.92 -9.19
CA LEU A 65 23.93 14.63 -9.78
C LEU A 65 25.19 14.68 -10.65
N ASN A 66 25.81 15.86 -10.78
CA ASN A 66 26.93 16.16 -11.67
C ASN A 66 28.05 17.00 -11.01
N LYS A 67 28.45 16.62 -9.78
CA LYS A 67 29.54 17.27 -9.03
C LYS A 67 29.36 18.75 -8.75
N GLY A 68 28.11 19.22 -8.63
CA GLY A 68 27.79 20.60 -8.33
C GLY A 68 27.69 21.53 -9.54
N GLU A 69 27.72 21.00 -10.77
CA GLU A 69 27.52 21.82 -11.96
C GLU A 69 26.09 22.35 -12.06
N LYS A 70 25.11 21.60 -11.53
CA LYS A 70 23.71 22.02 -11.43
C LYS A 70 23.06 21.48 -10.18
N TRP A 71 22.28 22.34 -9.53
CA TRP A 71 21.54 22.00 -8.32
C TRP A 71 20.04 21.97 -8.56
N HIS A 72 19.39 20.98 -7.99
CA HIS A 72 17.95 20.78 -8.03
C HIS A 72 17.38 20.80 -6.61
N LYS A 73 16.33 21.58 -6.38
CA LYS A 73 15.68 21.61 -5.06
C LYS A 73 15.04 20.26 -4.77
N PHE A 74 15.38 19.67 -3.62
CA PHE A 74 14.88 18.39 -3.15
C PHE A 74 13.89 18.63 -2.01
N SER A 75 12.59 18.75 -2.34
CA SER A 75 11.58 19.30 -1.41
C SER A 75 10.42 18.33 -1.08
N SER A 76 10.34 17.14 -1.70
CA SER A 76 9.24 16.23 -1.45
C SER A 76 9.20 15.76 0.01
N GLY A 77 8.10 16.08 0.73
CA GLY A 77 7.94 15.72 2.14
C GLY A 77 8.73 16.59 3.14
N LEU A 78 9.56 17.53 2.67
CA LEU A 78 10.31 18.46 3.51
C LEU A 78 9.65 19.85 3.44
N PRO A 79 9.29 20.49 4.57
CA PRO A 79 8.81 21.86 4.58
C PRO A 79 9.94 22.83 4.20
N THR A 80 9.58 24.06 3.84
CA THR A 80 10.57 25.14 3.69
C THR A 80 11.11 25.51 5.06
N ILE A 81 12.33 25.09 5.35
CA ILE A 81 12.99 25.23 6.66
C ILE A 81 14.50 25.23 6.47
N PRO A 82 15.26 25.98 7.29
CA PRO A 82 16.71 25.93 7.25
C PRO A 82 17.23 24.51 7.60
N VAL A 83 18.10 24.01 6.75
CA VAL A 83 18.84 22.75 6.99
C VAL A 83 20.29 23.12 7.25
N ARG A 84 20.66 23.13 8.53
CA ARG A 84 21.94 23.65 9.01
C ARG A 84 23.07 22.64 8.91
N ASP A 85 22.74 21.35 9.01
CA ASP A 85 23.75 20.30 8.87
C ASP A 85 23.17 19.07 8.17
N LEU A 86 24.06 18.30 7.54
CA LEU A 86 23.77 17.08 6.80
C LEU A 86 24.78 16.01 7.19
N ALA A 87 24.28 14.79 7.43
CA ALA A 87 25.11 13.63 7.64
C ALA A 87 24.62 12.44 6.82
N ILE A 88 25.57 11.66 6.28
CA ILE A 88 25.28 10.41 5.56
C ILE A 88 25.55 9.24 6.49
N GLN A 89 24.52 8.46 6.79
CA GLN A 89 24.67 7.16 7.43
C GLN A 89 25.05 6.13 6.35
N LYS A 90 26.33 5.80 6.25
CA LYS A 90 26.91 5.06 5.14
C LYS A 90 26.40 3.62 4.99
N ARG A 91 26.12 2.93 6.12
CA ARG A 91 25.68 1.53 6.10
C ARG A 91 24.31 1.37 5.42
N GLU A 92 23.37 2.29 5.75
CA GLU A 92 22.00 2.24 5.26
C GLU A 92 21.76 3.17 4.07
N ASN A 93 22.73 4.00 3.70
CA ASN A 93 22.61 5.05 2.69
C ASN A 93 21.48 6.04 3.03
N ASP A 94 21.38 6.41 4.31
CA ASP A 94 20.39 7.38 4.74
C ASP A 94 21.01 8.78 4.79
N LEU A 95 20.23 9.79 4.39
CA LEU A 95 20.61 11.18 4.53
C LEU A 95 19.87 11.77 5.72
N VAL A 96 20.61 12.19 6.73
CA VAL A 96 20.08 12.83 7.95
C VAL A 96 20.21 14.33 7.80
N LEU A 97 19.10 15.06 8.01
CA LEU A 97 19.00 16.50 7.91
C LEU A 97 18.77 17.08 9.30
N ALA A 98 19.67 17.95 9.76
CA ALA A 98 19.48 18.73 10.99
C ALA A 98 18.85 20.08 10.64
N THR A 99 17.60 20.29 11.07
CA THR A 99 16.85 21.49 10.73
C THR A 99 16.83 22.49 11.88
N PHE A 100 16.66 23.75 11.56
CA PHE A 100 16.47 24.77 12.59
C PHE A 100 15.00 24.83 13.01
N GLY A 101 14.72 24.39 14.24
CA GLY A 101 13.41 24.50 14.86
C GLY A 101 12.44 23.35 14.62
N ARG A 102 12.76 22.35 13.76
CA ARG A 102 11.91 21.18 13.50
C ARG A 102 12.62 19.84 13.63
N SER A 103 13.65 19.77 14.48
CA SER A 103 14.39 18.54 14.77
C SER A 103 15.06 17.94 13.52
N PHE A 104 15.09 16.62 13.43
CA PHE A 104 15.75 15.89 12.35
C PHE A 104 14.75 15.32 11.35
N TYR A 105 15.17 15.30 10.07
CA TYR A 105 14.51 14.53 9.02
C TYR A 105 15.48 13.49 8.50
N VAL A 106 14.98 12.33 8.12
CA VAL A 106 15.77 11.25 7.54
C VAL A 106 15.17 10.85 6.21
N LEU A 107 16.00 10.89 5.16
CA LEU A 107 15.68 10.27 3.89
C LEU A 107 16.29 8.88 3.88
N ASP A 108 15.44 7.87 4.11
CA ASP A 108 15.85 6.47 4.08
C ASP A 108 16.28 6.08 2.67
N ASP A 109 17.42 5.44 2.57
CA ASP A 109 17.97 4.87 1.33
C ASP A 109 17.89 5.78 0.11
N TYR A 110 18.83 6.72 0.03
CA TYR A 110 18.96 7.59 -1.15
C TYR A 110 19.75 6.95 -2.30
N SER A 111 20.22 5.70 -2.16
CA SER A 111 21.05 5.03 -3.17
C SER A 111 20.49 5.04 -4.61
N PRO A 112 19.16 5.02 -4.83
CA PRO A 112 18.60 5.16 -6.18
C PRO A 112 19.04 6.43 -6.91
N LEU A 113 19.37 7.51 -6.18
CA LEU A 113 19.85 8.76 -6.80
C LEU A 113 21.20 8.61 -7.48
N ARG A 114 21.99 7.58 -7.15
CA ARG A 114 23.29 7.28 -7.79
C ARG A 114 23.14 6.85 -9.24
N GLU A 115 22.00 6.26 -9.61
CA GLU A 115 21.69 5.71 -10.91
C GLU A 115 20.94 6.71 -11.81
N ILE A 116 20.54 7.86 -11.24
CA ILE A 116 19.81 8.90 -11.97
C ILE A 116 20.80 9.79 -12.73
N ASN A 117 20.63 9.85 -14.05
CA ASN A 117 21.32 10.76 -14.96
C ASN A 117 20.40 11.09 -16.16
N GLU A 118 20.85 11.93 -17.08
CA GLU A 118 20.03 12.36 -18.23
C GLU A 118 19.57 11.17 -19.11
N GLU A 119 20.42 10.17 -19.31
CA GLU A 119 20.07 8.97 -20.05
C GLU A 119 19.00 8.14 -19.33
N SER A 120 19.19 7.91 -18.03
CA SER A 120 18.29 7.07 -17.24
C SER A 120 16.89 7.66 -17.14
N ILE A 121 16.76 8.98 -16.96
CA ILE A 121 15.43 9.65 -16.90
C ILE A 121 14.74 9.71 -18.27
N GLY A 122 15.46 9.44 -19.35
CA GLY A 122 14.91 9.29 -20.71
C GLY A 122 14.16 7.98 -20.92
N LYS A 123 14.47 6.93 -20.15
CA LYS A 123 13.82 5.60 -20.23
C LYS A 123 12.36 5.66 -19.76
N GLU A 124 11.51 4.77 -20.32
CA GLU A 124 10.10 4.67 -19.91
C GLU A 124 9.98 4.34 -18.42
N ALA A 125 10.81 3.42 -17.94
CA ALA A 125 10.82 2.96 -16.56
C ALA A 125 12.23 2.56 -16.11
N ILE A 126 12.48 2.65 -14.80
CA ILE A 126 13.69 2.13 -14.16
C ILE A 126 13.25 1.44 -12.87
N LEU A 127 13.69 0.22 -12.65
CA LEU A 127 13.62 -0.45 -11.36
C LEU A 127 15.02 -0.44 -10.74
N PHE A 128 15.21 0.35 -9.69
CA PHE A 128 16.50 0.47 -9.01
C PHE A 128 16.83 -0.79 -8.23
N ALA A 129 18.13 -1.06 -8.07
CA ALA A 129 18.60 -2.19 -7.30
C ALA A 129 18.11 -2.13 -5.85
N PRO A 130 17.34 -3.12 -5.38
CA PRO A 130 16.87 -3.13 -4.00
C PRO A 130 18.02 -3.45 -3.03
N LYS A 131 17.95 -2.89 -1.84
CA LYS A 131 18.83 -3.29 -0.74
C LYS A 131 18.53 -4.71 -0.28
N LYS A 132 19.51 -5.34 0.36
CA LYS A 132 19.30 -6.58 1.13
C LYS A 132 18.14 -6.40 2.11
N ALA A 133 17.16 -7.28 2.06
CA ALA A 133 15.99 -7.24 2.93
C ALA A 133 16.25 -8.04 4.21
N LEU A 134 16.15 -7.37 5.35
CA LEU A 134 16.38 -8.00 6.66
C LEU A 134 15.08 -8.59 7.20
N GLN A 135 15.10 -9.88 7.51
CA GLN A 135 13.98 -10.62 8.06
C GLN A 135 14.06 -10.71 9.58
N TYR A 136 13.04 -10.21 10.27
CA TYR A 136 12.88 -10.29 11.71
C TYR A 136 11.41 -10.22 12.12
N ASN A 137 11.11 -10.65 13.34
CA ASN A 137 9.77 -10.50 13.91
C ASN A 137 9.61 -9.07 14.43
N ARG A 138 8.67 -8.32 13.87
CA ARG A 138 8.34 -6.99 14.37
C ARG A 138 7.66 -7.10 15.73
N ILE A 139 8.18 -6.39 16.71
CA ILE A 139 7.50 -6.20 17.98
C ILE A 139 6.54 -5.03 17.78
N ASN A 140 5.25 -5.30 17.67
CA ASN A 140 4.21 -4.28 17.65
C ASN A 140 4.00 -3.76 19.09
N GLY A 141 5.07 -3.22 19.68
CA GLY A 141 4.98 -2.50 20.94
C GLY A 141 4.33 -1.16 20.69
N GLY A 142 3.12 -0.96 21.19
CA GLY A 142 2.52 0.37 21.21
C GLY A 142 3.43 1.32 22.00
N THR A 143 3.34 2.60 21.72
CA THR A 143 4.01 3.72 22.39
C THR A 143 3.67 3.86 23.89
N ARG A 144 3.15 2.82 24.52
CA ARG A 144 2.65 2.83 25.91
C ARG A 144 3.73 3.19 26.95
N SER A 145 5.00 3.07 26.60
CA SER A 145 6.14 3.34 27.53
C SER A 145 6.81 4.70 27.31
N SER A 146 6.45 5.46 26.29
CA SER A 146 7.12 6.72 25.93
C SER A 146 6.46 8.00 26.46
N GLY A 147 5.43 7.87 27.32
CA GLY A 147 4.67 9.00 27.82
C GLY A 147 3.73 9.65 26.79
N GLY A 148 2.70 10.37 27.24
CA GLY A 148 1.59 10.84 26.41
C GLY A 148 1.90 12.00 25.46
N ALA A 149 3.08 12.61 25.51
CA ALA A 149 3.42 13.82 24.74
C ALA A 149 4.61 13.65 23.75
N THR A 150 5.06 12.43 23.51
CA THR A 150 6.25 12.20 22.69
C THR A 150 5.89 12.02 21.22
N PHE A 151 6.48 12.85 20.36
CA PHE A 151 6.43 12.63 18.92
C PHE A 151 7.29 11.42 18.54
N ASN A 152 6.70 10.46 17.85
CA ASN A 152 7.39 9.31 17.29
C ASN A 152 7.23 9.30 15.77
N ALA A 153 8.34 9.43 15.05
CA ALA A 153 8.35 9.22 13.60
C ALA A 153 8.06 7.74 13.28
N LYS A 154 7.40 7.50 12.14
CA LYS A 154 7.19 6.14 11.66
C LYS A 154 8.52 5.52 11.26
N ASN A 155 8.73 4.27 11.63
CA ASN A 155 9.85 3.49 11.10
C ASN A 155 9.75 3.32 9.59
N PRO A 156 10.89 3.10 8.88
CA PRO A 156 10.86 2.63 7.50
C PRO A 156 9.97 1.41 7.33
N PRO A 157 9.33 1.22 6.15
CA PRO A 157 8.56 0.02 5.88
C PRO A 157 9.41 -1.24 6.08
N TYR A 158 8.81 -2.27 6.70
CA TYR A 158 9.47 -3.56 6.87
C TYR A 158 9.57 -4.32 5.55
N GLY A 159 10.67 -5.05 5.37
CA GLY A 159 10.86 -6.00 4.28
C GLY A 159 11.71 -5.48 3.13
N ALA A 160 11.45 -5.96 1.93
CA ALA A 160 12.13 -5.50 0.73
C ALA A 160 11.44 -4.24 0.19
N ILE A 161 12.21 -3.18 0.02
CA ILE A 161 11.71 -1.91 -0.52
C ILE A 161 12.15 -1.82 -1.98
N PHE A 162 11.16 -1.67 -2.87
CA PHE A 162 11.39 -1.49 -4.29
C PHE A 162 11.17 -0.04 -4.65
N THR A 163 12.23 0.61 -5.14
CA THR A 163 12.18 1.98 -5.66
C THR A 163 12.18 1.88 -7.18
N TYR A 164 11.29 2.61 -7.83
CA TYR A 164 11.23 2.67 -9.29
C TYR A 164 10.92 4.08 -9.77
N TYR A 165 11.33 4.37 -10.98
CA TYR A 165 11.05 5.62 -11.69
C TYR A 165 10.19 5.33 -12.92
N LEU A 166 9.25 6.22 -13.19
CA LEU A 166 8.46 6.23 -14.42
C LEU A 166 8.57 7.62 -15.08
N LYS A 167 8.91 7.64 -16.36
CA LYS A 167 8.98 8.87 -17.15
C LYS A 167 7.62 9.54 -17.24
N GLU A 168 6.57 8.75 -17.44
CA GLU A 168 5.19 9.20 -17.50
C GLU A 168 4.33 8.40 -16.51
N GLY A 169 3.32 9.07 -15.96
CA GLY A 169 2.29 8.43 -15.14
C GLY A 169 1.04 8.19 -15.96
N HIS A 170 0.20 7.29 -15.48
CA HIS A 170 -1.12 7.11 -16.06
C HIS A 170 -2.18 7.80 -15.19
N THR A 171 -3.01 8.62 -15.82
CA THR A 171 -4.14 9.28 -15.16
C THR A 171 -5.43 8.71 -15.75
N SER A 172 -6.33 8.20 -14.91
CA SER A 172 -7.60 7.63 -15.37
C SER A 172 -8.45 8.66 -16.15
N LYS A 173 -9.31 8.18 -17.05
CA LYS A 173 -10.25 9.00 -17.82
C LYS A 173 -11.06 9.91 -16.88
N ARG A 174 -11.61 9.33 -15.81
CA ARG A 174 -12.35 10.04 -14.78
C ARG A 174 -11.52 11.15 -14.11
N ALA A 175 -10.26 10.86 -13.74
CA ALA A 175 -9.42 11.85 -13.09
C ALA A 175 -9.01 12.98 -14.04
N LYS A 176 -8.79 12.69 -15.32
CA LYS A 176 -8.55 13.71 -16.37
C LYS A 176 -9.75 14.64 -16.51
N ARG A 177 -10.98 14.10 -16.62
CA ARG A 177 -12.20 14.88 -16.69
C ARG A 177 -12.40 15.74 -15.44
N GLN A 178 -12.33 15.15 -14.27
CA GLN A 178 -12.48 15.89 -13.00
C GLN A 178 -11.46 17.02 -12.85
N LYS A 179 -10.21 16.79 -13.30
CA LYS A 179 -9.19 17.85 -13.28
C LYS A 179 -9.52 19.00 -14.24
N ALA A 180 -10.04 18.68 -15.43
CA ALA A 180 -10.50 19.70 -16.38
C ALA A 180 -11.68 20.49 -15.81
N GLU A 181 -12.69 19.80 -15.25
CA GLU A 181 -13.85 20.45 -14.60
C GLU A 181 -13.44 21.34 -13.41
N MET A 182 -12.47 20.90 -12.59
CA MET A 182 -11.96 21.73 -11.50
C MET A 182 -11.24 22.97 -12.00
N SER A 183 -10.50 22.87 -13.11
CA SER A 183 -9.85 24.02 -13.73
C SER A 183 -10.87 25.04 -14.23
N GLU A 184 -11.93 24.58 -14.91
CA GLU A 184 -13.02 25.43 -15.39
C GLU A 184 -13.79 26.08 -14.23
N LYS A 185 -14.08 25.34 -13.13
CA LYS A 185 -14.69 25.91 -11.92
C LYS A 185 -13.82 26.98 -11.26
N ALA A 186 -12.50 26.76 -11.23
CA ALA A 186 -11.56 27.74 -10.70
C ALA A 186 -11.55 29.03 -11.54
N ASP A 187 -11.62 28.89 -12.87
CA ASP A 187 -11.67 30.03 -13.78
C ASP A 187 -12.99 30.80 -13.63
N ARG A 188 -14.12 30.15 -13.44
CA ARG A 188 -15.41 30.79 -13.12
C ARG A 188 -15.38 31.56 -11.80
N SER A 189 -14.82 30.96 -10.74
CA SER A 189 -14.67 31.65 -9.46
C SER A 189 -13.81 32.91 -9.57
N LEU A 190 -12.81 32.90 -10.46
CA LEU A 190 -12.01 34.08 -10.77
C LEU A 190 -12.79 35.14 -11.57
N LEU A 191 -13.62 34.70 -12.53
CA LEU A 191 -14.53 35.58 -13.26
C LEU A 191 -15.54 36.30 -12.37
N GLU A 192 -16.12 35.59 -11.40
CA GLU A 192 -17.01 36.20 -10.41
C GLU A 192 -16.29 37.25 -9.54
N LYS A 193 -15.03 36.98 -9.15
CA LYS A 193 -14.20 37.96 -8.41
C LYS A 193 -13.90 39.19 -9.24
N LEU A 194 -13.63 39.03 -10.53
CA LEU A 194 -13.41 40.11 -11.48
C LEU A 194 -14.68 40.98 -11.66
N ASN A 195 -15.84 40.36 -11.84
CA ASN A 195 -17.13 41.04 -11.92
C ASN A 195 -17.42 41.85 -10.64
N LYS A 196 -17.19 41.29 -9.46
CA LYS A 196 -17.32 41.97 -8.17
C LYS A 196 -16.31 43.13 -8.01
N ALA A 197 -15.13 43.05 -8.65
CA ALA A 197 -14.13 44.09 -8.67
C ALA A 197 -14.41 45.21 -9.65
N GLY A 198 -15.52 45.14 -10.42
CA GLY A 198 -15.97 46.17 -11.32
C GLY A 198 -15.63 45.95 -12.80
N TYR A 199 -15.18 44.72 -13.18
CA TYR A 199 -15.00 44.38 -14.58
C TYR A 199 -16.37 44.20 -15.27
N LYS A 200 -16.61 44.92 -16.36
CA LYS A 200 -17.81 44.76 -17.20
C LYS A 200 -17.37 44.19 -18.54
N SER A 201 -17.95 43.08 -18.93
CA SER A 201 -17.59 42.27 -20.12
C SER A 201 -17.75 42.95 -21.48
N THR A 202 -18.24 44.17 -21.53
CA THR A 202 -18.54 44.92 -22.75
C THR A 202 -17.48 45.96 -23.17
N ASN A 203 -16.46 46.18 -22.38
CA ASN A 203 -15.44 47.17 -22.68
C ASN A 203 -14.07 46.55 -22.88
N LYS A 204 -13.38 46.87 -23.98
CA LYS A 204 -11.95 46.58 -24.12
C LYS A 204 -11.21 47.17 -22.94
N ILE A 205 -10.57 46.35 -22.14
CA ILE A 205 -9.76 46.77 -21.01
C ILE A 205 -8.39 47.13 -21.54
N LEU A 206 -7.95 48.35 -21.25
CA LEU A 206 -6.59 48.80 -21.51
C LEU A 206 -5.61 48.08 -20.58
N GLU A 207 -4.35 47.91 -21.01
CA GLU A 207 -3.30 47.19 -20.21
C GLU A 207 -3.12 47.78 -18.81
N GLU A 208 -3.26 49.14 -18.66
CA GLU A 208 -3.21 49.81 -17.38
C GLU A 208 -4.35 49.40 -16.43
N GLU A 209 -5.57 49.21 -16.93
CA GLU A 209 -6.72 48.76 -16.15
C GLU A 209 -6.57 47.30 -15.70
N ILE A 210 -5.96 46.44 -16.53
CA ILE A 210 -5.64 45.04 -16.18
C ILE A 210 -4.64 45.00 -15.02
N SER A 211 -3.63 45.89 -15.05
CA SER A 211 -2.62 45.98 -13.98
C SER A 211 -3.22 46.46 -12.65
N VAL A 212 -4.16 47.40 -12.70
CA VAL A 212 -4.90 47.90 -11.53
C VAL A 212 -5.81 46.78 -10.96
N LEU A 213 -6.52 46.05 -11.83
CA LEU A 213 -7.35 44.93 -11.44
C LEU A 213 -6.54 43.77 -10.84
N ALA A 214 -5.36 43.46 -11.38
CA ALA A 214 -4.45 42.48 -10.84
C ALA A 214 -4.06 42.78 -9.39
N LYS A 215 -3.69 44.04 -9.12
CA LYS A 215 -3.38 44.51 -7.76
C LYS A 215 -4.59 44.43 -6.82
N LYS A 216 -5.78 44.81 -7.30
CA LYS A 216 -7.02 44.83 -6.51
C LYS A 216 -7.53 43.42 -6.21
N THR A 217 -7.38 42.48 -7.14
CA THR A 217 -7.88 41.09 -7.00
C THR A 217 -6.83 40.10 -6.48
N LYS A 218 -5.56 40.50 -6.37
CA LYS A 218 -4.42 39.64 -6.04
C LYS A 218 -4.24 38.44 -7.00
N ILE A 219 -4.60 38.60 -8.25
CA ILE A 219 -4.48 37.59 -9.31
C ILE A 219 -3.24 37.90 -10.15
N GLU A 220 -2.47 36.89 -10.52
CA GLU A 220 -1.32 37.04 -11.41
C GLU A 220 -1.71 37.64 -12.77
N LEU A 221 -0.94 38.60 -13.25
CA LEU A 221 -1.23 39.35 -14.45
C LEU A 221 -1.49 38.47 -15.69
N LYS A 222 -0.63 37.49 -15.96
CA LYS A 222 -0.80 36.54 -17.08
C LYS A 222 -2.10 35.73 -17.02
N LYS A 223 -2.56 35.41 -15.80
CA LYS A 223 -3.79 34.68 -15.58
C LYS A 223 -5.01 35.56 -15.79
N LEU A 224 -4.89 36.82 -15.42
CA LEU A 224 -5.90 37.85 -15.65
C LEU A 224 -6.07 38.15 -17.13
N GLU A 225 -5.00 38.36 -17.89
CA GLU A 225 -5.01 38.56 -19.34
C GLU A 225 -5.70 37.41 -20.09
N LYS A 226 -5.40 36.18 -19.73
CA LYS A 226 -6.04 34.97 -20.30
C LYS A 226 -7.53 34.93 -20.01
N LEU A 227 -7.94 35.30 -18.80
CA LEU A 227 -9.34 35.35 -18.37
C LEU A 227 -10.11 36.46 -19.06
N VAL A 228 -9.51 37.64 -19.20
CA VAL A 228 -10.08 38.78 -19.94
C VAL A 228 -10.36 38.39 -21.40
N LYS A 229 -9.41 37.71 -22.04
CA LYS A 229 -9.57 37.22 -23.41
C LYS A 229 -10.70 36.20 -23.56
N VAL A 230 -10.89 35.33 -22.57
CA VAL A 230 -12.01 34.33 -22.52
C VAL A 230 -13.36 35.06 -22.33
N LEU A 231 -13.39 36.12 -21.51
CA LEU A 231 -14.59 36.94 -21.31
C LEU A 231 -14.98 37.74 -22.56
N GLU A 232 -13.98 38.33 -23.25
CA GLU A 232 -14.20 39.09 -24.51
C GLU A 232 -14.74 38.18 -25.60
N ASP A 233 -14.31 36.91 -25.67
CA ASP A 233 -14.81 35.91 -26.61
C ASP A 233 -16.22 35.37 -26.27
N GLN A 234 -16.85 35.84 -25.17
CA GLN A 234 -18.15 35.36 -24.66
C GLN A 234 -18.29 33.83 -24.56
N LYS A 235 -17.17 33.11 -24.44
CA LYS A 235 -17.15 31.64 -24.36
C LYS A 235 -17.22 31.17 -22.91
N THR A 236 -18.10 31.72 -22.10
CA THR A 236 -18.50 31.09 -20.82
C THR A 236 -19.48 29.98 -21.12
N LYS A 237 -19.01 28.90 -21.70
CA LYS A 237 -19.82 27.68 -21.83
C LYS A 237 -19.96 27.03 -20.46
N ASP A 238 -21.14 26.53 -20.18
CA ASP A 238 -21.34 25.57 -19.08
C ASP A 238 -20.35 24.41 -19.24
N ILE A 239 -19.88 23.86 -18.11
CA ILE A 239 -19.05 22.65 -18.17
C ILE A 239 -19.81 21.66 -19.03
N PRO A 240 -19.32 21.28 -20.22
CA PRO A 240 -20.11 20.45 -21.11
C PRO A 240 -20.33 19.10 -20.48
N PHE A 241 -21.54 18.59 -20.57
CA PHE A 241 -21.83 17.21 -20.20
C PHE A 241 -20.98 16.28 -21.07
N PRO A 242 -20.19 15.36 -20.46
CA PRO A 242 -19.22 14.55 -21.20
C PRO A 242 -19.86 13.53 -22.14
N GLY A 243 -21.17 13.30 -22.05
CA GLY A 243 -21.88 12.23 -22.72
C GLY A 243 -21.95 10.93 -21.92
N TRP A 244 -23.02 10.16 -22.14
CA TRP A 244 -23.21 8.89 -21.43
C TRP A 244 -22.12 7.86 -21.77
N GLU A 245 -21.72 7.74 -23.03
CA GLU A 245 -20.66 6.85 -23.49
C GLU A 245 -19.33 7.12 -22.76
N ALA A 246 -18.95 8.40 -22.60
CA ALA A 246 -17.73 8.76 -21.89
C ALA A 246 -17.81 8.41 -20.40
N LEU A 247 -19.00 8.53 -19.79
CA LEU A 247 -19.20 8.14 -18.39
C LEU A 247 -19.19 6.61 -18.22
N ASP A 248 -19.75 5.87 -19.15
CA ASP A 248 -19.70 4.41 -19.18
C ASP A 248 -18.26 3.90 -19.40
N ASP A 249 -17.51 4.55 -20.28
CA ASP A 249 -16.07 4.29 -20.47
C ASP A 249 -15.25 4.52 -19.20
N GLU A 250 -15.58 5.59 -18.44
CA GLU A 250 -14.96 5.84 -17.14
C GLU A 250 -15.34 4.79 -16.11
N LEU A 251 -16.59 4.31 -16.12
CA LEU A 251 -17.06 3.27 -15.20
C LEU A 251 -16.37 1.93 -15.46
N ASN A 252 -16.15 1.62 -16.74
CA ASN A 252 -15.52 0.38 -17.18
C ASN A 252 -13.98 0.42 -17.12
N GLU A 253 -13.38 1.60 -16.94
CA GLU A 253 -11.93 1.75 -16.87
C GLU A 253 -11.38 1.04 -15.63
N SER A 254 -10.51 0.04 -15.82
CA SER A 254 -9.78 -0.58 -14.71
C SER A 254 -8.70 0.38 -14.23
N LYS A 255 -8.48 0.43 -12.90
CA LYS A 255 -7.42 1.28 -12.32
C LYS A 255 -6.05 0.86 -12.86
N PRO A 256 -5.33 1.76 -13.54
CA PRO A 256 -3.99 1.47 -14.01
C PRO A 256 -3.01 1.34 -12.85
N GLU A 257 -2.12 0.36 -12.91
CA GLU A 257 -1.15 0.11 -11.86
C GLU A 257 0.15 -0.52 -12.38
N ILE A 258 1.21 -0.37 -11.60
CA ILE A 258 2.44 -1.12 -11.77
C ILE A 258 2.31 -2.42 -10.97
N ILE A 259 2.72 -3.53 -11.56
CA ILE A 259 2.77 -4.83 -10.93
C ILE A 259 4.22 -5.25 -10.78
N LEU A 260 4.63 -5.49 -9.53
CA LEU A 260 5.93 -6.08 -9.23
C LEU A 260 5.74 -7.57 -8.95
N VAL A 261 6.33 -8.41 -9.78
CA VAL A 261 6.27 -9.88 -9.65
C VAL A 261 7.56 -10.36 -8.99
N ILE A 262 7.43 -10.98 -7.82
CA ILE A 262 8.55 -11.49 -7.05
C ILE A 262 8.64 -13.00 -7.23
N LYS A 263 9.81 -13.49 -7.62
CA LYS A 263 10.11 -14.92 -7.83
C LYS A 263 11.25 -15.35 -6.91
N ASN A 264 11.21 -16.62 -6.50
CA ASN A 264 12.33 -17.26 -5.79
C ASN A 264 13.43 -17.72 -6.77
N SER A 265 14.50 -18.32 -6.22
CA SER A 265 15.62 -18.88 -7.00
C SER A 265 15.20 -19.93 -8.04
N ASP A 266 14.10 -20.64 -7.82
CA ASP A 266 13.57 -21.66 -8.73
C ASP A 266 12.68 -21.05 -9.83
N GLY A 267 12.58 -19.72 -9.92
CA GLY A 267 11.72 -19.01 -10.87
C GLY A 267 10.22 -19.04 -10.54
N LYS A 268 9.83 -19.62 -9.41
CA LYS A 268 8.44 -19.71 -8.96
C LYS A 268 7.99 -18.35 -8.40
N THR A 269 6.84 -17.87 -8.85
CA THR A 269 6.22 -16.66 -8.32
C THR A 269 5.85 -16.84 -6.85
N VAL A 270 6.37 -15.96 -6.01
CA VAL A 270 6.12 -15.93 -4.57
C VAL A 270 4.95 -15.00 -4.25
N THR A 271 4.93 -13.82 -4.87
CA THR A 271 3.86 -12.84 -4.70
C THR A 271 3.88 -11.81 -5.84
N GLN A 272 2.79 -11.06 -5.92
CA GLN A 272 2.67 -9.89 -6.78
C GLN A 272 2.23 -8.70 -5.93
N LEU A 273 2.84 -7.54 -6.19
CA LEU A 273 2.52 -6.29 -5.53
C LEU A 273 1.92 -5.31 -6.53
N SER A 274 0.82 -4.69 -6.16
CA SER A 274 0.29 -3.54 -6.87
C SER A 274 0.97 -2.27 -6.37
N ALA A 275 1.41 -1.43 -7.28
CA ALA A 275 2.16 -0.22 -7.00
C ALA A 275 1.61 0.98 -7.80
N PRO A 276 1.83 2.23 -7.35
CA PRO A 276 1.33 3.42 -8.04
C PRO A 276 1.88 3.58 -9.45
N PHE A 277 1.01 3.89 -10.42
CA PHE A 277 1.43 4.27 -11.77
C PHE A 277 1.52 5.81 -11.89
N LYS A 278 2.52 6.39 -11.22
CA LYS A 278 2.72 7.85 -11.15
C LYS A 278 4.05 8.22 -11.76
N LYS A 279 4.09 9.37 -12.47
CA LYS A 279 5.33 9.99 -12.96
C LYS A 279 6.31 10.25 -11.82
N GLY A 280 7.58 10.02 -12.06
CA GLY A 280 8.67 10.22 -11.11
C GLY A 280 8.96 8.97 -10.26
N ILE A 281 9.60 9.18 -9.12
CA ILE A 281 10.05 8.12 -8.22
C ILE A 281 8.92 7.67 -7.31
N SER A 282 8.73 6.37 -7.20
CA SER A 282 7.79 5.74 -6.27
C SER A 282 8.46 4.60 -5.50
N ARG A 283 7.94 4.29 -4.31
CA ARG A 283 8.40 3.18 -3.48
C ARG A 283 7.24 2.30 -3.07
N VAL A 284 7.48 1.00 -3.01
CA VAL A 284 6.57 0.00 -2.46
C VAL A 284 7.37 -1.03 -1.68
N SER A 285 6.81 -1.53 -0.58
CA SER A 285 7.46 -2.53 0.26
C SER A 285 6.75 -3.89 0.16
N TRP A 286 7.55 -4.95 0.19
CA TRP A 286 7.09 -6.32 0.36
C TRP A 286 7.44 -6.82 1.75
N GLU A 287 6.44 -7.21 2.52
CA GLU A 287 6.60 -7.67 3.91
C GLU A 287 7.25 -9.06 4.08
N LEU A 288 7.95 -9.56 3.07
CA LEU A 288 8.63 -10.86 3.06
C LEU A 288 7.70 -12.05 3.35
N ASN A 289 6.45 -11.91 2.95
CA ASN A 289 5.43 -12.94 3.10
C ASN A 289 5.01 -13.48 1.73
N THR A 290 4.75 -14.78 1.68
CA THR A 290 3.95 -15.37 0.61
C THR A 290 2.55 -15.64 1.13
N LYS A 291 1.57 -15.59 0.23
CA LYS A 291 0.17 -15.90 0.52
C LYS A 291 -0.15 -17.29 -0.01
N LEU A 292 -0.43 -18.21 0.90
CA LEU A 292 -0.95 -19.54 0.53
C LEU A 292 -2.47 -19.41 0.36
N THR A 293 -2.96 -19.68 -0.84
CA THR A 293 -4.39 -19.53 -1.16
C THR A 293 -5.25 -20.56 -0.44
N THR A 294 -6.38 -20.12 0.09
CA THR A 294 -7.44 -20.95 0.68
C THR A 294 -8.76 -20.69 -0.04
N ALA A 295 -9.85 -21.33 0.39
CA ALA A 295 -11.18 -21.00 -0.12
C ALA A 295 -11.72 -19.71 0.53
N VAL A 296 -12.38 -18.85 -0.25
CA VAL A 296 -12.98 -17.60 0.20
C VAL A 296 -14.44 -17.51 -0.24
N LYS A 297 -15.28 -16.84 0.55
CA LYS A 297 -16.67 -16.54 0.15
C LYS A 297 -16.67 -15.42 -0.89
N ALA A 298 -17.42 -15.58 -1.98
CA ALA A 298 -17.54 -14.55 -3.02
C ALA A 298 -18.07 -13.20 -2.48
N THR A 299 -18.87 -13.26 -1.41
CA THR A 299 -19.44 -12.10 -0.73
C THR A 299 -18.55 -11.52 0.39
N ALA A 300 -17.34 -12.05 0.58
CA ALA A 300 -16.46 -11.60 1.65
C ALA A 300 -15.99 -10.15 1.42
N LYS A 301 -16.26 -9.27 2.36
CA LYS A 301 -15.83 -7.86 2.31
C LYS A 301 -14.31 -7.67 2.53
N ARG A 302 -13.64 -8.66 3.12
CA ARG A 302 -12.19 -8.67 3.39
C ARG A 302 -11.58 -9.95 2.81
N ASP A 303 -10.38 -9.82 2.29
CA ASP A 303 -9.63 -10.96 1.77
C ASP A 303 -9.00 -11.75 2.94
N TYR A 304 -9.71 -12.77 3.40
CA TYR A 304 -9.18 -13.80 4.32
C TYR A 304 -8.78 -15.06 3.57
N SER A 305 -8.63 -14.97 2.25
CA SER A 305 -8.42 -16.12 1.36
C SER A 305 -7.03 -16.74 1.48
N SER A 306 -6.14 -16.16 2.27
CA SER A 306 -4.74 -16.59 2.30
C SER A 306 -4.20 -16.75 3.70
N ILE A 307 -3.33 -17.76 3.86
CA ILE A 307 -2.46 -17.90 5.02
C ILE A 307 -1.16 -17.19 4.70
N GLN A 308 -0.81 -16.18 5.50
CA GLN A 308 0.48 -15.52 5.37
C GLN A 308 1.58 -16.41 5.94
N LYS A 309 2.62 -16.60 5.17
CA LYS A 309 3.81 -17.35 5.54
C LYS A 309 5.04 -16.50 5.26
N MET A 310 5.91 -16.36 6.23
CA MET A 310 7.22 -15.74 6.05
C MET A 310 8.05 -16.55 5.03
N VAL A 311 8.67 -15.88 4.08
CA VAL A 311 9.50 -16.55 3.07
C VAL A 311 10.83 -17.03 3.66
N SER A 312 11.47 -17.97 3.00
CA SER A 312 12.80 -18.42 3.40
C SER A 312 13.86 -17.38 3.03
N PRO A 313 14.93 -17.22 3.81
CA PRO A 313 16.11 -16.48 3.38
C PRO A 313 16.67 -17.03 2.07
N GLY A 314 17.21 -16.15 1.22
CA GLY A 314 17.76 -16.53 -0.06
C GLY A 314 17.67 -15.41 -1.10
N ILE A 315 17.98 -15.74 -2.35
CA ILE A 315 17.94 -14.81 -3.48
C ILE A 315 16.56 -14.82 -4.12
N TYR A 316 16.08 -13.62 -4.43
CA TYR A 316 14.79 -13.36 -5.08
C TYR A 316 15.01 -12.44 -6.27
N THR A 317 14.09 -12.51 -7.23
CA THR A 317 14.07 -11.61 -8.39
C THR A 317 12.75 -10.87 -8.39
N VAL A 318 12.79 -9.56 -8.64
CA VAL A 318 11.62 -8.73 -8.88
C VAL A 318 11.60 -8.26 -10.31
N SER A 319 10.46 -8.42 -11.00
CA SER A 319 10.20 -7.97 -12.36
C SER A 319 9.08 -6.95 -12.37
N MET A 320 9.17 -5.93 -13.22
CA MET A 320 8.21 -4.82 -13.26
C MET A 320 7.36 -4.84 -14.51
N PHE A 321 6.05 -4.78 -14.33
CA PHE A 321 5.03 -4.74 -15.39
C PHE A 321 4.13 -3.53 -15.20
N LYS A 322 3.50 -3.05 -16.27
CA LYS A 322 2.36 -2.13 -16.23
C LYS A 322 1.07 -2.85 -16.60
N ARG A 323 -0.01 -2.55 -15.91
CA ARG A 323 -1.36 -3.01 -16.24
C ARG A 323 -2.25 -1.82 -16.56
N VAL A 324 -2.75 -1.77 -17.79
CA VAL A 324 -3.66 -0.73 -18.28
C VAL A 324 -4.79 -1.42 -19.03
N GLU A 325 -6.03 -1.12 -18.67
CA GLU A 325 -7.24 -1.71 -19.29
C GLU A 325 -7.21 -3.25 -19.37
N GLY A 326 -6.69 -3.89 -18.31
CA GLY A 326 -6.56 -5.34 -18.23
C GLY A 326 -5.35 -5.93 -18.95
N VAL A 327 -4.67 -5.16 -19.80
CA VAL A 327 -3.46 -5.62 -20.52
C VAL A 327 -2.23 -5.47 -19.64
N LEU A 328 -1.50 -6.58 -19.47
CA LEU A 328 -0.24 -6.62 -18.75
C LEU A 328 0.93 -6.52 -19.72
N THR A 329 1.75 -5.48 -19.59
CA THR A 329 2.95 -5.26 -20.44
C THR A 329 4.20 -5.34 -19.59
N ASP A 330 5.19 -6.12 -20.02
CA ASP A 330 6.50 -6.16 -19.39
C ASP A 330 7.26 -4.85 -19.68
N LEU A 331 7.85 -4.27 -18.64
CA LEU A 331 8.69 -3.08 -18.76
C LEU A 331 10.19 -3.44 -18.89
N GLU A 332 10.50 -4.73 -19.01
CA GLU A 332 11.87 -5.27 -19.16
C GLU A 332 12.81 -4.84 -18.02
N GLN A 333 12.25 -4.58 -16.85
CA GLN A 333 12.98 -4.18 -15.66
C GLN A 333 13.01 -5.32 -14.65
N ASN A 334 14.20 -5.84 -14.38
CA ASN A 334 14.43 -6.96 -13.47
C ASN A 334 15.58 -6.65 -12.52
N GLN A 335 15.39 -6.95 -11.22
CA GLN A 335 16.43 -6.81 -10.21
C GLN A 335 16.48 -8.05 -9.31
N GLN A 336 17.70 -8.41 -8.90
CA GLN A 336 17.89 -9.43 -7.87
C GLN A 336 18.16 -8.78 -6.53
N PHE A 337 17.70 -9.42 -5.45
CA PHE A 337 17.96 -9.00 -4.09
C PHE A 337 18.01 -10.20 -3.15
N GLU A 338 18.65 -10.01 -2.01
CA GLU A 338 18.81 -11.02 -0.99
C GLU A 338 17.85 -10.76 0.19
N VAL A 339 17.22 -11.81 0.68
CA VAL A 339 16.52 -11.84 1.96
C VAL A 339 17.39 -12.57 2.97
N GLU A 340 17.76 -11.89 4.05
CA GLU A 340 18.63 -12.42 5.10
C GLU A 340 17.98 -12.26 6.46
N ARG A 341 18.21 -13.20 7.38
CA ARG A 341 17.82 -13.03 8.78
C ARG A 341 18.77 -12.08 9.48
N ILE A 342 18.24 -11.10 10.21
CA ILE A 342 19.04 -10.14 10.97
C ILE A 342 19.91 -10.80 12.04
N ARG A 343 19.48 -11.96 12.54
CA ARG A 343 20.23 -12.78 13.52
C ARG A 343 20.15 -14.25 13.14
N LYS A 344 21.22 -14.96 13.35
CA LYS A 344 21.23 -16.43 13.31
C LYS A 344 20.34 -16.96 14.43
N ASN A 345 19.59 -18.02 14.16
CA ASN A 345 18.84 -18.71 15.19
C ASN A 345 19.79 -19.29 16.24
N THR A 346 19.49 -19.04 17.51
CA THR A 346 20.27 -19.60 18.64
C THR A 346 19.90 -21.07 18.88
N LEU A 347 18.68 -21.47 18.51
CA LEU A 347 18.22 -22.85 18.62
C LEU A 347 18.26 -23.52 17.24
N SER A 348 18.77 -24.74 17.19
CA SER A 348 18.69 -25.56 15.98
C SER A 348 17.23 -25.97 15.71
N ASN A 349 16.79 -25.83 14.47
CA ASN A 349 15.48 -26.35 14.05
C ASN A 349 15.66 -27.42 12.99
N PRO A 350 15.55 -28.72 13.36
CA PRO A 350 15.68 -29.82 12.40
C PRO A 350 14.54 -29.86 11.38
N MET A 351 13.45 -29.10 11.62
CA MET A 351 12.28 -29.03 10.73
C MET A 351 12.32 -27.84 9.75
N ALA A 352 13.40 -27.06 9.75
CA ALA A 352 13.49 -25.89 8.86
C ALA A 352 13.33 -26.25 7.37
N SER A 353 13.90 -27.37 6.93
CA SER A 353 13.78 -27.89 5.56
C SER A 353 12.35 -28.34 5.20
N LYS A 354 11.55 -28.75 6.20
CA LYS A 354 10.17 -29.19 6.01
C LYS A 354 9.14 -28.07 6.16
N HIS A 355 9.59 -26.88 6.44
CA HIS A 355 8.73 -25.71 6.73
C HIS A 355 7.73 -25.43 5.59
N GLU A 356 8.20 -25.43 4.36
CA GLU A 356 7.34 -25.14 3.20
C GLU A 356 6.26 -26.22 2.98
N ALA A 357 6.66 -27.49 3.00
CA ALA A 357 5.74 -28.60 2.85
C ALA A 357 4.67 -28.62 3.97
N TYR A 358 5.07 -28.33 5.20
CA TYR A 358 4.17 -28.24 6.34
C TYR A 358 3.10 -27.15 6.15
N TYR A 359 3.50 -25.94 5.80
CA TYR A 359 2.54 -24.84 5.59
C TYR A 359 1.64 -25.05 4.36
N ASN A 360 2.14 -25.69 3.31
CA ASN A 360 1.32 -26.11 2.18
C ASN A 360 0.24 -27.11 2.61
N SER A 361 0.59 -28.07 3.48
CA SER A 361 -0.37 -29.03 4.03
C SER A 361 -1.45 -28.36 4.88
N ILE A 362 -1.07 -27.35 5.70
CA ILE A 362 -2.03 -26.55 6.46
C ILE A 362 -2.97 -25.77 5.52
N ALA A 363 -2.45 -25.18 4.45
CA ALA A 363 -3.26 -24.44 3.49
C ALA A 363 -4.29 -25.33 2.81
N GLU A 364 -3.90 -26.54 2.39
CA GLU A 364 -4.81 -27.50 1.78
C GLU A 364 -5.88 -28.00 2.78
N LEU A 365 -5.52 -28.27 4.03
CA LEU A 365 -6.52 -28.62 5.06
C LEU A 365 -7.46 -27.42 5.32
N THR A 366 -6.91 -26.22 5.46
CA THR A 366 -7.71 -25.00 5.66
C THR A 366 -8.68 -24.74 4.51
N LYS A 367 -8.25 -24.97 3.27
CA LYS A 367 -9.11 -24.86 2.10
C LYS A 367 -10.31 -25.81 2.17
N LYS A 368 -10.06 -27.08 2.51
CA LYS A 368 -11.12 -28.07 2.70
C LYS A 368 -12.07 -27.67 3.83
N VAL A 369 -11.53 -27.30 4.98
CA VAL A 369 -12.31 -26.84 6.15
C VAL A 369 -13.19 -25.64 5.78
N ASN A 370 -12.66 -24.63 5.10
CA ASN A 370 -13.42 -23.44 4.69
C ASN A 370 -14.55 -23.79 3.72
N ILE A 371 -14.33 -24.73 2.79
CA ILE A 371 -15.38 -25.20 1.87
C ILE A 371 -16.51 -25.84 2.66
N TYR A 372 -16.20 -26.75 3.58
CA TYR A 372 -17.21 -27.45 4.40
C TYR A 372 -17.90 -26.50 5.37
N GLN A 373 -17.19 -25.57 5.96
CA GLN A 373 -17.77 -24.53 6.80
C GLN A 373 -18.81 -23.70 6.03
N ASN A 374 -18.49 -23.28 4.80
CA ASN A 374 -19.44 -22.52 3.98
C ASN A 374 -20.70 -23.33 3.63
N LYS A 375 -20.54 -24.62 3.29
CA LYS A 375 -21.69 -25.52 3.07
C LYS A 375 -22.55 -25.67 4.34
N PHE A 376 -21.89 -25.87 5.49
CA PHE A 376 -22.54 -26.01 6.78
C PHE A 376 -23.30 -24.75 7.20
N GLU A 377 -22.68 -23.57 7.05
CA GLU A 377 -23.33 -22.29 7.35
C GLU A 377 -24.57 -22.04 6.47
N LYS A 378 -24.49 -22.36 5.17
CA LYS A 378 -25.66 -22.27 4.26
C LYS A 378 -26.78 -23.18 4.72
N ALA A 379 -26.46 -24.43 5.08
CA ALA A 379 -27.43 -25.38 5.60
C ALA A 379 -28.05 -24.89 6.93
N ASN A 380 -27.24 -24.34 7.84
CA ASN A 380 -27.72 -23.77 9.11
C ASN A 380 -28.70 -22.61 8.89
N ASN A 381 -28.43 -21.76 7.92
CA ASN A 381 -29.33 -20.65 7.57
C ASN A 381 -30.66 -21.20 7.05
N ARG A 382 -30.64 -22.27 6.23
CA ARG A 382 -31.86 -22.95 5.79
C ARG A 382 -32.66 -23.57 6.96
N VAL A 383 -31.98 -24.23 7.89
CA VAL A 383 -32.64 -24.82 9.10
C VAL A 383 -33.30 -23.72 9.95
N LYS A 384 -32.63 -22.58 10.15
CA LYS A 384 -33.21 -21.42 10.83
C LYS A 384 -34.44 -20.85 10.09
N ALA A 385 -34.42 -20.88 8.76
CA ALA A 385 -35.56 -20.48 7.95
C ALA A 385 -36.69 -21.53 8.05
N TYR A 386 -36.40 -22.83 8.05
CA TYR A 386 -37.40 -23.87 8.26
C TYR A 386 -38.13 -23.72 9.61
N GLN A 387 -37.42 -23.40 10.70
CA GLN A 387 -38.06 -23.10 11.99
C GLN A 387 -39.10 -21.99 11.87
N LYS A 388 -38.80 -20.92 11.14
CA LYS A 388 -39.73 -19.80 10.91
C LYS A 388 -40.90 -20.24 9.99
N ASN A 389 -40.61 -21.00 8.95
CA ASN A 389 -41.57 -21.41 7.94
C ASN A 389 -42.60 -22.45 8.43
N LEU A 390 -42.30 -23.16 9.53
CA LEU A 390 -43.27 -24.01 10.19
C LEU A 390 -44.61 -23.27 10.55
N ASN A 391 -44.57 -21.96 10.72
CA ASN A 391 -45.76 -21.16 11.03
C ASN A 391 -46.69 -21.00 9.81
N TYR A 392 -46.24 -21.27 8.61
CA TYR A 392 -47.03 -21.16 7.38
C TYR A 392 -47.61 -22.51 6.90
N ILE A 393 -47.30 -23.61 7.61
CA ILE A 393 -47.75 -24.96 7.26
C ILE A 393 -48.91 -25.37 8.14
N SER A 394 -50.02 -25.78 7.55
CA SER A 394 -51.20 -26.26 8.25
C SER A 394 -51.23 -27.80 8.38
N ASN A 395 -50.84 -28.52 7.30
CA ASN A 395 -50.81 -29.96 7.23
C ASN A 395 -49.41 -30.53 7.57
N GLU A 396 -49.32 -31.70 8.17
CA GLU A 396 -48.08 -32.39 8.53
C GLU A 396 -47.17 -31.62 9.51
N ARG A 397 -47.64 -30.55 10.13
CA ARG A 397 -46.85 -29.67 10.99
C ARG A 397 -46.16 -30.41 12.13
N ALA A 398 -46.82 -31.42 12.74
CA ALA A 398 -46.26 -32.17 13.87
C ALA A 398 -45.00 -32.99 13.45
N SER A 399 -45.06 -33.68 12.28
CA SER A 399 -43.94 -34.45 11.74
C SER A 399 -42.78 -33.56 11.35
N LEU A 400 -43.05 -32.44 10.60
CA LEU A 400 -42.04 -31.50 10.18
C LEU A 400 -41.40 -30.76 11.35
N THR A 401 -42.16 -30.45 12.40
CA THR A 401 -41.61 -29.85 13.63
C THR A 401 -40.57 -30.77 14.25
N LYS A 402 -40.84 -32.08 14.30
CA LYS A 402 -39.88 -33.09 14.81
C LYS A 402 -38.63 -33.15 13.92
N ASP A 403 -38.82 -33.25 12.60
CA ASP A 403 -37.69 -33.29 11.65
C ASP A 403 -36.79 -32.04 11.78
N VAL A 404 -37.38 -30.84 11.89
CA VAL A 404 -36.64 -29.60 12.06
C VAL A 404 -35.94 -29.56 13.42
N TYR A 405 -36.55 -30.01 14.51
CA TYR A 405 -35.93 -30.12 15.81
C TYR A 405 -34.70 -31.03 15.82
N GLU A 406 -34.76 -32.15 15.14
CA GLU A 406 -33.63 -33.09 14.97
C GLU A 406 -32.49 -32.41 14.17
N LEU A 407 -32.81 -31.64 13.14
CA LEU A 407 -31.81 -30.84 12.41
C LEU A 407 -31.12 -29.81 13.30
N VAL A 408 -31.87 -29.06 14.13
CA VAL A 408 -31.33 -28.10 15.06
C VAL A 408 -30.41 -28.76 16.09
N THR A 409 -30.81 -29.88 16.63
CA THR A 409 -30.00 -30.66 17.59
C THR A 409 -28.69 -31.12 16.97
N THR A 410 -28.75 -31.63 15.73
CA THR A 410 -27.57 -32.05 14.96
C THR A 410 -26.68 -30.87 14.64
N MET A 411 -27.25 -29.75 14.20
CA MET A 411 -26.54 -28.46 13.93
C MET A 411 -25.72 -28.04 15.15
N ASN A 412 -26.37 -27.92 16.32
CA ASN A 412 -25.72 -27.46 17.55
C ASN A 412 -24.61 -28.43 18.01
N GLY A 413 -24.80 -29.73 17.78
CA GLY A 413 -23.77 -30.77 18.05
C GLY A 413 -22.54 -30.57 17.16
N LEU A 414 -22.74 -30.38 15.86
CA LEU A 414 -21.65 -30.13 14.90
C LEU A 414 -20.96 -28.80 15.14
N GLU A 415 -21.70 -27.73 15.46
CA GLU A 415 -21.11 -26.42 15.80
C GLU A 415 -20.12 -26.52 16.96
N ARG A 416 -20.46 -27.28 18.00
CA ARG A 416 -19.58 -27.55 19.15
C ARG A 416 -18.31 -28.30 18.76
N GLU A 417 -18.43 -29.34 17.91
CA GLU A 417 -17.25 -30.08 17.45
C GLU A 417 -16.34 -29.25 16.53
N ILE A 418 -16.91 -28.34 15.75
CA ILE A 418 -16.18 -27.44 14.82
C ILE A 418 -15.53 -26.28 15.56
N GLY A 419 -16.31 -25.51 16.33
CA GLY A 419 -15.88 -24.23 16.90
C GLY A 419 -15.59 -24.25 18.40
N GLY A 420 -16.15 -25.22 19.14
CA GLY A 420 -16.15 -25.23 20.59
C GLY A 420 -17.52 -24.88 21.18
N SER A 421 -17.62 -24.83 22.50
CA SER A 421 -18.85 -24.53 23.23
C SER A 421 -18.85 -23.07 23.68
N PRO A 422 -19.67 -22.18 23.09
CA PRO A 422 -19.74 -20.79 23.51
C PRO A 422 -20.08 -20.63 25.01
N SER A 423 -20.96 -21.49 25.53
CA SER A 423 -21.35 -21.44 26.96
C SER A 423 -20.19 -21.76 27.91
N ARG A 424 -19.24 -22.60 27.52
CA ARG A 424 -18.05 -22.88 28.32
C ARG A 424 -17.05 -21.76 28.25
N GLU A 425 -16.86 -21.17 27.06
CA GLU A 425 -16.00 -20.03 26.85
C GLU A 425 -16.47 -18.82 27.69
N GLU A 426 -17.78 -18.58 27.72
CA GLU A 426 -18.38 -17.46 28.47
C GLU A 426 -18.08 -17.52 29.98
N ILE A 427 -18.05 -18.71 30.56
CA ILE A 427 -17.76 -18.90 31.99
C ILE A 427 -16.31 -19.28 32.29
N GLY A 428 -15.44 -19.27 31.27
CA GLY A 428 -14.00 -19.59 31.42
C GLY A 428 -13.69 -21.07 31.68
N GLU A 429 -14.64 -21.96 31.41
CA GLU A 429 -14.44 -23.41 31.57
C GLU A 429 -13.63 -24.00 30.42
N LYS A 430 -12.83 -25.03 30.75
CA LYS A 430 -12.06 -25.77 29.77
C LYS A 430 -12.98 -26.50 28.80
N ASP A 431 -12.84 -26.17 27.52
CA ASP A 431 -13.63 -26.80 26.46
C ASP A 431 -12.88 -27.99 25.81
N HIS A 432 -13.63 -28.74 24.98
CA HIS A 432 -13.05 -29.82 24.15
C HIS A 432 -12.17 -29.22 23.05
N VAL A 433 -11.21 -30.02 22.61
CA VAL A 433 -10.37 -29.66 21.47
C VAL A 433 -11.25 -29.63 20.21
N SER A 434 -11.48 -28.43 19.66
CA SER A 434 -12.27 -28.21 18.45
C SER A 434 -11.39 -28.24 17.19
N LEU A 435 -12.04 -28.40 16.03
CA LEU A 435 -11.37 -28.34 14.74
C LEU A 435 -10.65 -26.99 14.55
N PHE A 436 -11.34 -25.89 14.87
CA PHE A 436 -10.78 -24.54 14.68
C PHE A 436 -9.64 -24.25 15.65
N SER A 437 -9.75 -24.64 16.91
CA SER A 437 -8.67 -24.43 17.88
C SER A 437 -7.41 -25.21 17.48
N SER A 438 -7.56 -26.44 17.00
CA SER A 438 -6.45 -27.26 16.54
C SER A 438 -5.81 -26.70 15.26
N LEU A 439 -6.63 -26.26 14.30
CA LEU A 439 -6.14 -25.66 13.05
C LEU A 439 -5.44 -24.32 13.32
N TYR A 440 -5.97 -23.52 14.24
CA TYR A 440 -5.36 -22.26 14.68
C TYR A 440 -3.99 -22.50 15.35
N SER A 441 -3.93 -23.43 16.30
CA SER A 441 -2.67 -23.81 16.98
C SER A 441 -1.63 -24.36 16.02
N SER A 442 -2.05 -25.09 14.97
CA SER A 442 -1.15 -25.63 13.96
C SER A 442 -0.42 -24.55 13.16
N ARG A 443 -1.00 -23.34 13.03
CA ARG A 443 -0.39 -22.18 12.34
C ARG A 443 0.57 -21.38 13.21
N GLY A 444 0.68 -21.67 14.51
CA GLY A 444 1.43 -20.89 15.47
C GLY A 444 0.61 -19.81 16.20
N GLY A 445 -0.72 -19.87 16.10
CA GLY A 445 -1.61 -18.92 16.77
C GLY A 445 -1.45 -17.48 16.25
N TRP A 446 -1.48 -16.50 17.19
CA TRP A 446 -1.31 -15.08 16.91
C TRP A 446 0.15 -14.64 16.70
N TYR A 447 1.12 -15.50 17.07
CA TYR A 447 2.54 -15.16 17.06
C TYR A 447 3.28 -16.03 16.04
N PRO A 448 3.41 -15.58 14.77
CA PRO A 448 4.23 -16.28 13.79
C PRO A 448 5.67 -16.34 14.31
N ASN A 449 6.27 -17.52 14.24
CA ASN A 449 7.67 -17.69 14.62
C ASN A 449 8.54 -17.91 13.37
N SER A 450 9.80 -17.54 13.47
CA SER A 450 10.79 -17.69 12.39
C SER A 450 11.51 -19.05 12.40
N TYR A 451 11.20 -19.92 13.39
CA TYR A 451 11.86 -21.23 13.52
C TYR A 451 11.28 -22.28 12.57
N GLY A 452 9.99 -22.19 12.29
CA GLY A 452 9.23 -23.23 11.59
C GLY A 452 8.35 -24.04 12.55
N PRO A 453 7.78 -25.16 12.11
CA PRO A 453 6.83 -25.92 12.93
C PRO A 453 7.51 -26.50 14.18
N THR A 454 6.89 -26.29 15.31
CA THR A 454 7.25 -26.96 16.59
C THR A 454 6.51 -28.31 16.67
N GLU A 455 6.90 -29.15 17.64
CA GLU A 455 6.17 -30.39 17.91
C GLU A 455 4.70 -30.13 18.23
N LEU A 456 4.38 -29.05 18.96
CA LEU A 456 3.01 -28.67 19.28
C LEU A 456 2.24 -28.35 17.99
N HIS A 457 2.83 -27.58 17.07
CA HIS A 457 2.19 -27.27 15.79
C HIS A 457 1.89 -28.54 14.99
N MET A 458 2.84 -29.48 14.92
CA MET A 458 2.66 -30.75 14.21
C MET A 458 1.60 -31.64 14.84
N LYS A 459 1.59 -31.75 16.19
CA LYS A 459 0.55 -32.48 16.94
C LYS A 459 -0.83 -31.85 16.71
N SER A 460 -0.94 -30.51 16.79
CA SER A 460 -2.20 -29.81 16.53
C SER A 460 -2.69 -30.00 15.09
N PHE A 461 -1.79 -30.01 14.10
CA PHE A 461 -2.14 -30.28 12.71
C PHE A 461 -2.66 -31.72 12.53
N LYS A 462 -2.03 -32.71 13.17
CA LYS A 462 -2.51 -34.09 13.17
C LYS A 462 -3.91 -34.22 13.76
N VAL A 463 -4.15 -33.60 14.92
CA VAL A 463 -5.47 -33.55 15.56
C VAL A 463 -6.51 -32.88 14.67
N ALA A 464 -6.19 -31.71 14.06
CA ALA A 464 -7.10 -31.04 13.13
C ALA A 464 -7.46 -31.90 11.93
N THR A 465 -6.48 -32.65 11.39
CA THR A 465 -6.70 -33.56 10.26
C THR A 465 -7.62 -34.73 10.64
N GLU A 466 -7.42 -35.33 11.81
CA GLU A 466 -8.25 -36.41 12.32
C GLU A 466 -9.69 -35.95 12.63
N LEU A 467 -9.82 -34.75 13.26
CA LEU A 467 -11.12 -34.13 13.53
C LEU A 467 -11.88 -33.84 12.23
N PHE A 468 -11.23 -33.28 11.23
CA PHE A 468 -11.86 -32.98 9.95
C PHE A 468 -12.30 -34.26 9.24
N LYS A 469 -11.45 -35.29 9.21
CA LYS A 469 -11.81 -36.61 8.64
C LYS A 469 -13.05 -37.24 9.30
N ARG A 470 -13.21 -37.07 10.62
CA ARG A 470 -14.38 -37.55 11.38
C ARG A 470 -15.63 -36.70 11.15
N LEU A 471 -15.46 -35.36 11.03
CA LEU A 471 -16.56 -34.40 10.88
C LEU A 471 -17.13 -34.37 9.47
N GLN A 472 -16.30 -34.55 8.47
CA GLN A 472 -16.70 -34.49 7.07
C GLN A 472 -17.94 -35.33 6.75
N PRO A 473 -17.96 -36.68 7.03
CA PRO A 473 -19.14 -37.50 6.73
C PRO A 473 -20.37 -37.11 7.57
N LYS A 474 -20.18 -36.62 8.80
CA LYS A 474 -21.29 -36.15 9.64
C LYS A 474 -21.93 -34.89 9.02
N ILE A 475 -21.10 -33.98 8.51
CA ILE A 475 -21.58 -32.77 7.81
C ILE A 475 -22.30 -33.18 6.53
N ASP A 476 -21.74 -34.05 5.72
CA ASP A 476 -22.38 -34.52 4.47
C ASP A 476 -23.76 -35.12 4.75
N THR A 477 -23.89 -36.03 5.75
CA THR A 477 -25.18 -36.59 6.20
C THR A 477 -26.15 -35.49 6.68
N TYR A 478 -25.64 -34.48 7.41
CA TYR A 478 -26.47 -33.36 7.83
C TYR A 478 -26.98 -32.56 6.64
N LEU A 479 -26.16 -32.26 5.64
CA LEU A 479 -26.54 -31.55 4.42
C LEU A 479 -27.64 -32.30 3.64
N GLU A 480 -27.50 -33.61 3.52
CA GLU A 480 -28.52 -34.46 2.88
C GLU A 480 -29.86 -34.40 3.63
N LYS A 481 -29.85 -34.49 4.98
CA LYS A 481 -31.06 -34.37 5.81
C LYS A 481 -31.70 -32.98 5.66
N VAL A 482 -30.90 -31.89 5.67
CA VAL A 482 -31.44 -30.53 5.46
C VAL A 482 -32.15 -30.41 4.11
N ASN A 483 -31.55 -30.96 3.05
CA ASN A 483 -32.17 -30.95 1.72
C ASN A 483 -33.45 -31.80 1.68
N ALA A 484 -33.48 -32.99 2.33
CA ALA A 484 -34.63 -33.85 2.39
C ALA A 484 -35.82 -33.17 3.13
N VAL A 485 -35.54 -32.56 4.27
CA VAL A 485 -36.56 -31.79 5.02
C VAL A 485 -37.05 -30.57 4.23
N GLY A 486 -36.16 -29.89 3.50
CA GLY A 486 -36.53 -28.76 2.62
C GLY A 486 -37.55 -29.17 1.57
N LYS A 487 -37.35 -30.32 0.89
CA LYS A 487 -38.30 -30.85 -0.07
C LYS A 487 -39.67 -31.17 0.56
N LYS A 488 -39.68 -31.78 1.77
CA LYS A 488 -40.92 -32.02 2.51
C LYS A 488 -41.64 -30.71 2.86
N MET A 489 -40.90 -29.69 3.26
CA MET A 489 -41.44 -28.36 3.58
C MET A 489 -42.10 -27.69 2.34
N GLU A 490 -41.45 -27.79 1.17
CA GLU A 490 -42.00 -27.28 -0.08
C GLU A 490 -43.30 -28.01 -0.47
N VAL A 491 -43.33 -29.34 -0.37
CA VAL A 491 -44.55 -30.15 -0.63
C VAL A 491 -45.67 -29.80 0.34
N ALA A 492 -45.34 -29.46 1.60
CA ALA A 492 -46.32 -29.04 2.60
C ALA A 492 -46.75 -27.56 2.47
N GLY A 493 -46.32 -26.87 1.43
CA GLY A 493 -46.71 -25.48 1.14
C GLY A 493 -45.90 -24.39 1.86
N ALA A 494 -44.71 -24.71 2.38
CA ALA A 494 -43.83 -23.69 2.95
C ALA A 494 -43.30 -22.73 1.86
N PRO A 495 -43.01 -21.48 2.23
CA PRO A 495 -42.36 -20.54 1.31
C PRO A 495 -41.04 -21.09 0.74
N ILE A 496 -40.83 -20.87 -0.56
CA ILE A 496 -39.56 -21.24 -1.25
C ILE A 496 -38.42 -20.38 -0.71
N LEU A 497 -37.32 -21.01 -0.35
CA LEU A 497 -36.10 -20.30 0.08
C LEU A 497 -35.25 -19.98 -1.13
N LEU A 498 -34.87 -18.73 -1.28
CA LEU A 498 -33.86 -18.29 -2.23
C LEU A 498 -32.46 -18.40 -1.60
N ASP A 499 -31.51 -19.08 -2.28
CA ASP A 499 -30.12 -19.30 -1.80
C ASP A 499 -29.24 -18.04 -1.88
#